data_f4f1680acd8d60450de10493e29b237a
#
_entry.id   f4f1680acd8d60450de10493e29b237a
#
_cell.length_a   1.000
_cell.length_b   1.000
_cell.length_c   1.000
_cell.angle_alpha   90.00
_cell.angle_beta   90.00
_cell.angle_gamma   90.00
#
_symmetry.space_group_name_H-M   'P 1'
#
loop_
_entity.id
_entity.type
_entity.pdbx_description
1 polymer ?
#
loop_
_entity_poly.entity_id
_entity_poly.type
_entity_poly.pdbx_seq_one_letter_code
_entity_poly.pdbx_strand_id
1 'polypeptide(L)'
;MAFSRLAGRHGFRVAVLVAAVFAAVAAFAATPALAQSAGQWPERPVKVIVPLGAGGPADLVGRYVAQQLGERFKQSFFIENRTGAAGIIGTAEAAKAAPDGYTLLMVASPHINVEILSPNKPYQLMRDFTAVSISFSTDAVLVVHPSVPAKSVNELIALAKAKPGALTYASSGPGSNKHLGGELFKLMTGTDILHVAYKGSTGARNDIIGGHVNMMFDEVPSVAPVLPLYAT
;
A
#
# COMPACT_ATOMS: atom_id res chain seq x y z
N MET A 1 10.25 -61.21 -67.74
CA MET A 1 9.64 -59.89 -67.57
C MET A 1 8.71 -59.84 -66.29
N ALA A 2 9.26 -60.04 -65.09
CA ALA A 2 8.38 -60.05 -63.83
C ALA A 2 8.99 -59.27 -62.62
N PHE A 3 10.10 -58.60 -62.74
CA PHE A 3 10.80 -57.93 -61.65
C PHE A 3 10.54 -56.42 -61.50
N SER A 4 9.88 -55.76 -62.49
CA SER A 4 9.74 -54.31 -62.49
C SER A 4 8.40 -53.80 -61.78
N ARG A 5 7.48 -54.69 -61.39
CA ARG A 5 6.20 -54.29 -60.86
C ARG A 5 6.15 -54.29 -59.30
N LEU A 6 7.10 -54.83 -58.58
CA LEU A 6 7.13 -54.87 -57.13
C LEU A 6 7.75 -53.61 -56.51
N ALA A 7 8.71 -52.94 -57.16
CA ALA A 7 9.36 -51.75 -56.62
C ALA A 7 8.45 -50.49 -56.50
N GLY A 8 7.47 -50.36 -57.42
CA GLY A 8 6.55 -49.19 -57.40
C GLY A 8 5.53 -49.20 -56.28
N ARG A 9 5.15 -50.36 -55.76
CA ARG A 9 4.12 -50.47 -54.71
C ARG A 9 4.63 -50.17 -53.30
N HIS A 10 5.92 -50.43 -53.02
CA HIS A 10 6.53 -50.12 -51.74
C HIS A 10 6.84 -48.63 -51.63
N GLY A 11 7.35 -47.99 -52.72
CA GLY A 11 7.62 -46.54 -52.71
C GLY A 11 6.37 -45.71 -52.52
N PHE A 12 5.22 -46.12 -53.17
CA PHE A 12 3.95 -45.40 -52.98
C PHE A 12 3.38 -45.54 -51.58
N ARG A 13 3.53 -46.71 -50.93
CA ARG A 13 3.07 -46.92 -49.52
C ARG A 13 3.88 -46.14 -48.53
N VAL A 14 5.21 -46.03 -48.72
CA VAL A 14 6.10 -45.22 -47.88
C VAL A 14 5.76 -43.74 -48.03
N ALA A 15 5.56 -43.24 -49.23
CA ALA A 15 5.16 -41.84 -49.48
C ALA A 15 3.83 -41.47 -48.84
N VAL A 16 2.85 -42.36 -48.89
CA VAL A 16 1.54 -42.15 -48.21
C VAL A 16 1.66 -42.15 -46.69
N LEU A 17 2.48 -43.03 -46.13
CA LEU A 17 2.75 -43.07 -44.69
C LEU A 17 3.48 -41.79 -44.19
N VAL A 18 4.46 -41.31 -44.92
CA VAL A 18 5.16 -40.08 -44.62
C VAL A 18 4.24 -38.87 -44.71
N ALA A 19 3.39 -38.81 -45.76
CA ALA A 19 2.40 -37.73 -45.88
C ALA A 19 1.36 -37.77 -44.76
N ALA A 20 0.92 -38.95 -44.33
CA ALA A 20 0.00 -39.11 -43.22
C ALA A 20 0.60 -38.68 -41.87
N VAL A 21 1.91 -39.00 -41.64
CA VAL A 21 2.59 -38.56 -40.44
C VAL A 21 2.81 -37.03 -40.43
N PHE A 22 3.15 -36.44 -41.59
CA PHE A 22 3.24 -34.98 -41.71
C PHE A 22 1.90 -34.28 -41.50
N ALA A 23 0.81 -34.82 -42.02
CA ALA A 23 -0.56 -34.31 -41.80
C ALA A 23 -0.95 -34.41 -40.33
N ALA A 24 -0.63 -35.51 -39.62
CA ALA A 24 -0.92 -35.69 -38.20
C ALA A 24 -0.10 -34.71 -37.32
N VAL A 25 1.18 -34.50 -37.67
CA VAL A 25 2.02 -33.51 -36.94
C VAL A 25 1.53 -32.07 -37.20
N ALA A 26 1.10 -31.74 -38.40
CA ALA A 26 0.51 -30.44 -38.73
C ALA A 26 -0.83 -30.21 -38.03
N ALA A 27 -1.65 -31.26 -37.87
CA ALA A 27 -2.90 -31.17 -37.11
C ALA A 27 -2.70 -30.96 -35.57
N PHE A 28 -1.62 -31.53 -35.03
CA PHE A 28 -1.24 -31.29 -33.62
C PHE A 28 -0.65 -29.89 -33.40
N ALA A 29 0.02 -29.30 -34.41
CA ALA A 29 0.53 -27.93 -34.32
C ALA A 29 -0.55 -26.84 -34.50
N ALA A 30 -1.72 -27.23 -34.99
CA ALA A 30 -2.88 -26.34 -35.20
C ALA A 30 -3.87 -26.35 -34.00
N THR A 31 -3.42 -26.71 -32.79
CA THR A 31 -4.24 -26.34 -31.62
C THR A 31 -4.26 -24.83 -31.58
N PRO A 32 -5.44 -24.17 -31.76
CA PRO A 32 -5.51 -22.75 -31.51
C PRO A 32 -5.05 -22.58 -30.08
N ALA A 33 -3.94 -21.85 -29.86
CA ALA A 33 -3.71 -21.22 -28.59
C ALA A 33 -5.00 -20.45 -28.33
N LEU A 34 -5.87 -20.98 -27.47
CA LEU A 34 -6.93 -20.21 -26.86
C LEU A 34 -6.13 -19.09 -26.15
N ALA A 35 -5.88 -18.02 -26.89
CA ALA A 35 -5.57 -16.75 -26.28
C ALA A 35 -6.73 -16.59 -25.31
N GLN A 36 -6.47 -16.88 -24.04
CA GLN A 36 -7.38 -16.47 -22.99
C GLN A 36 -7.59 -15.01 -23.30
N SER A 37 -8.77 -14.68 -23.84
CA SER A 37 -9.23 -13.31 -23.87
C SER A 37 -9.05 -12.88 -22.44
N ALA A 38 -8.07 -12.01 -22.19
CA ALA A 38 -7.91 -11.39 -20.89
C ALA A 38 -9.29 -10.79 -20.63
N GLY A 39 -10.09 -11.48 -19.81
CA GLY A 39 -11.45 -11.08 -19.49
C GLY A 39 -11.35 -9.61 -19.07
N GLN A 40 -12.38 -8.83 -19.35
CA GLN A 40 -12.34 -7.39 -19.03
C GLN A 40 -12.20 -7.26 -17.51
N TRP A 41 -10.95 -7.25 -17.02
CA TRP A 41 -10.71 -6.98 -15.61
C TRP A 41 -11.12 -5.53 -15.31
N PRO A 42 -11.85 -5.30 -14.22
CA PRO A 42 -12.41 -6.25 -13.26
C PRO A 42 -13.85 -6.68 -13.63
N GLU A 43 -14.16 -7.98 -13.52
CA GLU A 43 -15.49 -8.54 -13.73
C GLU A 43 -16.32 -8.65 -12.44
N ARG A 44 -15.69 -8.47 -11.28
CA ARG A 44 -16.27 -8.54 -9.93
C ARG A 44 -15.66 -7.48 -9.02
N PRO A 45 -16.24 -7.21 -7.84
CA PRO A 45 -15.71 -6.22 -6.91
C PRO A 45 -14.24 -6.45 -6.54
N VAL A 46 -13.48 -5.36 -6.47
CA VAL A 46 -12.07 -5.34 -6.10
C VAL A 46 -11.93 -4.83 -4.66
N LYS A 47 -11.27 -5.62 -3.82
CA LYS A 47 -10.96 -5.25 -2.45
C LYS A 47 -9.66 -4.45 -2.40
N VAL A 48 -9.66 -3.33 -1.67
CA VAL A 48 -8.47 -2.52 -1.40
C VAL A 48 -8.20 -2.56 0.11
N ILE A 49 -7.19 -3.31 0.53
CA ILE A 49 -6.77 -3.38 1.92
C ILE A 49 -5.96 -2.13 2.24
N VAL A 50 -6.41 -1.39 3.26
CA VAL A 50 -5.67 -0.28 3.87
C VAL A 50 -5.24 -0.73 5.26
N PRO A 51 -3.94 -1.04 5.49
CA PRO A 51 -3.46 -1.60 6.76
C PRO A 51 -3.27 -0.54 7.85
N LEU A 52 -3.92 0.61 7.69
CA LEU A 52 -3.87 1.76 8.59
C LEU A 52 -5.29 2.16 9.01
N GLY A 53 -5.38 2.95 10.08
CA GLY A 53 -6.67 3.39 10.64
C GLY A 53 -7.50 4.21 9.65
N ALA A 54 -8.82 4.04 9.71
CA ALA A 54 -9.78 4.83 8.96
C ALA A 54 -9.61 6.33 9.28
N GLY A 55 -9.85 7.20 8.27
CA GLY A 55 -9.67 8.65 8.39
C GLY A 55 -8.22 9.13 8.38
N GLY A 56 -7.24 8.22 8.25
CA GLY A 56 -5.86 8.58 7.99
C GLY A 56 -5.62 8.89 6.51
N PRO A 57 -4.45 9.48 6.14
CA PRO A 57 -4.15 9.86 4.75
C PRO A 57 -4.30 8.73 3.75
N ALA A 58 -3.79 7.54 4.06
CA ALA A 58 -3.90 6.38 3.19
C ALA A 58 -5.35 5.93 2.98
N ASP A 59 -6.21 6.04 4.02
CA ASP A 59 -7.62 5.71 3.91
C ASP A 59 -8.38 6.74 3.06
N LEU A 60 -8.14 8.03 3.31
CA LEU A 60 -8.80 9.12 2.55
C LEU A 60 -8.46 9.03 1.06
N VAL A 61 -7.17 8.89 0.73
CA VAL A 61 -6.73 8.73 -0.66
C VAL A 61 -7.19 7.41 -1.24
N GLY A 62 -7.14 6.33 -0.46
CA GLY A 62 -7.64 5.02 -0.88
C GLY A 62 -9.11 5.06 -1.29
N ARG A 63 -9.96 5.72 -0.52
CA ARG A 63 -11.40 5.90 -0.84
C ARG A 63 -11.59 6.74 -2.10
N TYR A 64 -10.84 7.82 -2.25
CA TYR A 64 -10.89 8.64 -3.46
C TYR A 64 -10.48 7.82 -4.71
N VAL A 65 -9.35 7.12 -4.65
CA VAL A 65 -8.88 6.27 -5.74
C VAL A 65 -9.89 5.14 -6.05
N ALA A 66 -10.42 4.48 -5.03
CA ALA A 66 -11.42 3.43 -5.17
C ALA A 66 -12.68 3.95 -5.87
N GLN A 67 -13.14 5.15 -5.53
CA GLN A 67 -14.27 5.80 -6.22
C GLN A 67 -13.95 6.05 -7.69
N GLN A 68 -12.81 6.67 -8.02
CA GLN A 68 -12.42 6.96 -9.40
C GLN A 68 -12.27 5.68 -10.25
N LEU A 69 -11.70 4.63 -9.67
CA LEU A 69 -11.61 3.32 -10.33
C LEU A 69 -13.00 2.71 -10.53
N GLY A 70 -13.88 2.81 -9.54
CA GLY A 70 -15.26 2.35 -9.64
C GLY A 70 -16.04 3.02 -10.76
N GLU A 71 -15.91 4.34 -10.89
CA GLU A 71 -16.51 5.12 -11.96
C GLU A 71 -15.97 4.74 -13.36
N ARG A 72 -14.65 4.49 -13.45
CA ARG A 72 -13.99 4.15 -14.71
C ARG A 72 -14.28 2.73 -15.18
N PHE A 73 -14.20 1.76 -14.26
CA PHE A 73 -14.32 0.34 -14.58
C PHE A 73 -15.75 -0.21 -14.46
N LYS A 74 -16.70 0.60 -13.95
CA LYS A 74 -18.09 0.21 -13.69
C LYS A 74 -18.21 -1.01 -12.76
N GLN A 75 -17.24 -1.18 -11.88
CA GLN A 75 -17.18 -2.21 -10.85
C GLN A 75 -16.92 -1.59 -9.47
N SER A 76 -17.32 -2.28 -8.42
CA SER A 76 -17.09 -1.80 -7.05
C SER A 76 -15.63 -1.97 -6.64
N PHE A 77 -15.00 -0.89 -6.19
CA PHE A 77 -13.73 -0.93 -5.45
C PHE A 77 -14.04 -0.51 -4.02
N PHE A 78 -13.81 -1.38 -3.05
CA PHE A 78 -14.17 -1.10 -1.65
C PHE A 78 -12.96 -1.19 -0.72
N ILE A 79 -12.94 -0.28 0.25
CA ILE A 79 -11.86 -0.18 1.24
C ILE A 79 -12.14 -1.11 2.42
N GLU A 80 -11.12 -1.84 2.82
CA GLU A 80 -11.10 -2.63 4.04
C GLU A 80 -9.91 -2.21 4.92
N ASN A 81 -10.19 -1.55 6.07
CA ASN A 81 -9.15 -1.14 7.01
C ASN A 81 -8.76 -2.34 7.89
N ARG A 82 -7.52 -2.84 7.74
CA ARG A 82 -6.95 -3.95 8.50
C ARG A 82 -5.78 -3.48 9.34
N THR A 83 -6.07 -2.88 10.48
CA THR A 83 -5.07 -2.28 11.36
C THR A 83 -4.36 -3.29 12.25
N GLY A 84 -3.22 -2.88 12.82
CA GLY A 84 -2.49 -3.62 13.85
C GLY A 84 -1.01 -3.78 13.52
N ALA A 85 -0.17 -3.75 14.59
CA ALA A 85 1.29 -3.89 14.51
C ALA A 85 1.92 -2.98 13.42
N ALA A 86 1.61 -1.69 13.42
CA ALA A 86 2.09 -0.72 12.41
C ALA A 86 1.76 -1.10 10.95
N GLY A 87 0.65 -1.83 10.72
CA GLY A 87 0.21 -2.27 9.40
C GLY A 87 0.65 -3.69 9.02
N ILE A 88 1.45 -4.37 9.85
CA ILE A 88 1.93 -5.73 9.57
C ILE A 88 0.77 -6.70 9.37
N ILE A 89 -0.30 -6.61 10.17
CA ILE A 89 -1.42 -7.55 10.11
C ILE A 89 -2.14 -7.47 8.76
N GLY A 90 -2.54 -6.27 8.35
CA GLY A 90 -3.24 -6.06 7.08
C GLY A 90 -2.38 -6.34 5.85
N THR A 91 -1.09 -5.98 5.90
CA THR A 91 -0.15 -6.29 4.83
C THR A 91 0.08 -7.79 4.68
N ALA A 92 0.18 -8.53 5.80
CA ALA A 92 0.30 -9.98 5.78
C ALA A 92 -0.96 -10.68 5.25
N GLU A 93 -2.15 -10.13 5.51
CA GLU A 93 -3.39 -10.62 4.91
C GLU A 93 -3.40 -10.41 3.38
N ALA A 94 -3.01 -9.22 2.92
CA ALA A 94 -2.92 -8.94 1.49
C ALA A 94 -1.89 -9.84 0.78
N ALA A 95 -0.74 -10.14 1.42
CA ALA A 95 0.28 -11.02 0.87
C ALA A 95 -0.18 -12.47 0.67
N LYS A 96 -1.23 -12.91 1.37
CA LYS A 96 -1.83 -14.25 1.25
C LYS A 96 -2.97 -14.31 0.23
N ALA A 97 -3.40 -13.17 -0.28
CA ALA A 97 -4.47 -13.12 -1.28
C ALA A 97 -3.99 -13.70 -2.62
N ALA A 98 -4.93 -14.21 -3.43
CA ALA A 98 -4.63 -14.65 -4.78
C ALA A 98 -4.05 -13.49 -5.61
N PRO A 99 -3.01 -13.72 -6.43
CA PRO A 99 -2.39 -12.69 -7.26
C PRO A 99 -3.18 -12.43 -8.56
N ASP A 100 -4.49 -12.28 -8.45
CA ASP A 100 -5.44 -12.15 -9.56
C ASP A 100 -5.91 -10.71 -9.81
N GLY A 101 -5.36 -9.74 -9.05
CA GLY A 101 -5.71 -8.33 -9.15
C GLY A 101 -6.99 -7.93 -8.42
N TYR A 102 -7.71 -8.84 -7.75
CA TYR A 102 -8.93 -8.52 -7.01
C TYR A 102 -8.69 -8.16 -5.53
N THR A 103 -7.45 -8.26 -5.09
CA THR A 103 -7.02 -7.70 -3.80
C THR A 103 -5.84 -6.77 -4.02
N LEU A 104 -6.06 -5.49 -3.78
CA LEU A 104 -5.04 -4.45 -3.84
C LEU A 104 -4.61 -4.06 -2.43
N LEU A 105 -3.38 -3.62 -2.28
CA LEU A 105 -2.84 -3.10 -1.03
C LEU A 105 -2.49 -1.63 -1.20
N MET A 106 -3.05 -0.77 -0.35
CA MET A 106 -2.67 0.64 -0.27
C MET A 106 -1.62 0.81 0.83
N VAL A 107 -0.37 0.98 0.43
CA VAL A 107 0.74 1.23 1.36
C VAL A 107 1.04 2.72 1.48
N ALA A 108 1.65 3.08 2.58
CA ALA A 108 2.21 4.40 2.84
C ALA A 108 3.62 4.25 3.42
N SER A 109 4.35 5.36 3.57
CA SER A 109 5.73 5.36 4.05
C SER A 109 5.98 4.54 5.34
N PRO A 110 5.04 4.43 6.32
CA PRO A 110 5.24 3.55 7.47
C PRO A 110 5.59 2.10 7.13
N HIS A 111 5.11 1.58 5.99
CA HIS A 111 5.40 0.21 5.56
C HIS A 111 6.87 0.03 5.16
N ILE A 112 7.53 1.09 4.64
CA ILE A 112 8.96 1.08 4.35
C ILE A 112 9.73 1.03 5.66
N ASN A 113 9.30 1.78 6.68
CA ASN A 113 9.92 1.74 8.01
C ASN A 113 9.80 0.35 8.65
N VAL A 114 8.65 -0.30 8.49
CA VAL A 114 8.42 -1.68 8.95
C VAL A 114 9.34 -2.69 8.26
N GLU A 115 9.70 -2.49 6.97
CA GLU A 115 10.67 -3.33 6.27
C GLU A 115 12.02 -3.37 7.01
N ILE A 116 12.44 -2.25 7.57
CA ILE A 116 13.71 -2.09 8.28
C ILE A 116 13.59 -2.48 9.76
N LEU A 117 12.54 -2.00 10.43
CA LEU A 117 12.39 -2.09 11.89
C LEU A 117 11.80 -3.44 12.36
N SER A 118 11.21 -4.23 11.46
CA SER A 118 10.52 -5.49 11.80
C SER A 118 11.00 -6.65 10.90
N PRO A 119 12.21 -7.15 11.12
CA PRO A 119 12.79 -8.19 10.25
C PRO A 119 12.01 -9.51 10.27
N ASN A 120 11.30 -9.81 11.37
CA ASN A 120 10.54 -11.05 11.54
C ASN A 120 9.08 -10.99 11.06
N LYS A 121 8.69 -9.97 10.27
CA LYS A 121 7.35 -9.90 9.69
C LYS A 121 7.11 -11.02 8.68
N PRO A 122 5.86 -11.51 8.49
CA PRO A 122 5.56 -12.68 7.66
C PRO A 122 5.43 -12.38 6.16
N TYR A 123 5.98 -11.27 5.67
CA TYR A 123 6.00 -10.87 4.26
C TYR A 123 7.25 -10.04 3.94
N GLN A 124 7.51 -9.86 2.65
CA GLN A 124 8.51 -8.92 2.11
C GLN A 124 7.84 -8.10 0.99
N LEU A 125 7.78 -6.77 1.13
CA LEU A 125 7.05 -5.92 0.17
C LEU A 125 7.53 -6.12 -1.27
N MET A 126 8.84 -6.14 -1.50
CA MET A 126 9.41 -6.24 -2.84
C MET A 126 9.34 -7.65 -3.46
N ARG A 127 9.11 -8.69 -2.65
CA ARG A 127 8.99 -10.08 -3.12
C ARG A 127 7.54 -10.48 -3.33
N ASP A 128 6.65 -10.09 -2.40
CA ASP A 128 5.30 -10.64 -2.32
C ASP A 128 4.25 -9.74 -3.01
N PHE A 129 4.67 -8.56 -3.49
CA PHE A 129 3.77 -7.61 -4.14
C PHE A 129 4.37 -7.06 -5.43
N THR A 130 3.49 -6.80 -6.40
CA THR A 130 3.84 -6.04 -7.60
C THR A 130 3.38 -4.59 -7.42
N ALA A 131 4.32 -3.64 -7.58
CA ALA A 131 4.00 -2.22 -7.52
C ALA A 131 3.12 -1.81 -8.70
N VAL A 132 2.01 -1.13 -8.43
CA VAL A 132 1.07 -0.65 -9.45
C VAL A 132 1.32 0.82 -9.77
N SER A 133 1.26 1.68 -8.76
CA SER A 133 1.43 3.13 -8.95
C SER A 133 1.68 3.83 -7.62
N ILE A 134 2.26 5.03 -7.68
CA ILE A 134 2.27 5.98 -6.56
C ILE A 134 1.00 6.81 -6.67
N SER A 135 0.09 6.65 -5.71
CA SER A 135 -1.23 7.30 -5.73
C SER A 135 -1.18 8.74 -5.23
N PHE A 136 -0.27 9.07 -4.31
CA PHE A 136 -0.14 10.42 -3.76
C PHE A 136 1.22 10.63 -3.08
N SER A 137 1.58 11.90 -2.96
CA SER A 137 2.64 12.41 -2.08
C SER A 137 2.10 13.58 -1.30
N THR A 138 2.51 13.74 -0.05
CA THR A 138 2.07 14.85 0.81
C THR A 138 3.16 15.24 1.77
N ASP A 139 3.17 16.53 2.12
CA ASP A 139 4.05 17.06 3.15
C ASP A 139 3.47 16.84 4.55
N ALA A 140 4.36 16.70 5.52
CA ALA A 140 4.03 16.71 6.93
C ALA A 140 4.13 18.13 7.48
N VAL A 141 3.19 18.50 8.35
CA VAL A 141 3.19 19.75 9.10
C VAL A 141 3.26 19.48 10.59
N LEU A 142 3.95 20.34 11.32
CA LEU A 142 3.91 20.35 12.77
C LEU A 142 2.66 21.09 13.23
N VAL A 143 1.76 20.37 13.89
CA VAL A 143 0.58 20.96 14.56
C VAL A 143 0.81 20.99 16.06
N VAL A 144 0.38 22.09 16.68
CA VAL A 144 0.55 22.36 18.11
C VAL A 144 -0.79 22.82 18.65
N HIS A 145 -1.19 22.31 19.82
CA HIS A 145 -2.43 22.74 20.46
C HIS A 145 -2.33 24.21 20.91
N PRO A 146 -3.36 25.04 20.77
CA PRO A 146 -3.34 26.46 21.13
C PRO A 146 -2.96 26.78 22.59
N SER A 147 -3.16 25.84 23.51
CA SER A 147 -2.73 26.02 24.91
C SER A 147 -1.22 26.04 25.11
N VAL A 148 -0.44 25.60 24.12
CA VAL A 148 1.02 25.66 24.17
C VAL A 148 1.44 27.09 23.85
N PRO A 149 2.12 27.80 24.77
CA PRO A 149 2.49 29.21 24.58
C PRO A 149 3.72 29.35 23.65
N ALA A 150 3.58 28.94 22.39
CA ALA A 150 4.61 29.02 21.35
C ALA A 150 3.93 29.32 20.00
N LYS A 151 4.36 30.40 19.34
CA LYS A 151 3.84 30.86 18.04
C LYS A 151 4.80 30.58 16.90
N SER A 152 5.94 30.00 17.20
CA SER A 152 6.96 29.61 16.23
C SER A 152 7.68 28.34 16.67
N VAL A 153 8.32 27.67 15.72
CA VAL A 153 9.17 26.49 16.01
C VAL A 153 10.28 26.83 16.99
N ASN A 154 10.88 28.02 16.88
CA ASN A 154 11.94 28.45 17.79
C ASN A 154 11.42 28.65 19.22
N GLU A 155 10.22 29.21 19.40
CA GLU A 155 9.59 29.37 20.70
C GLU A 155 9.23 28.00 21.30
N LEU A 156 8.74 27.07 20.49
CA LEU A 156 8.45 25.71 20.92
C LEU A 156 9.71 24.97 21.40
N ILE A 157 10.83 25.12 20.66
CA ILE A 157 12.13 24.58 21.06
C ILE A 157 12.61 25.19 22.37
N ALA A 158 12.50 26.51 22.51
CA ALA A 158 12.88 27.20 23.74
C ALA A 158 12.04 26.72 24.95
N LEU A 159 10.72 26.57 24.75
CA LEU A 159 9.81 26.06 25.78
C LEU A 159 10.18 24.63 26.20
N ALA A 160 10.41 23.74 25.20
CA ALA A 160 10.79 22.35 25.45
C ALA A 160 12.13 22.23 26.20
N LYS A 161 13.11 23.08 25.88
CA LYS A 161 14.39 23.13 26.59
C LYS A 161 14.27 23.69 28.00
N ALA A 162 13.38 24.67 28.21
CA ALA A 162 13.16 25.25 29.55
C ALA A 162 12.45 24.28 30.49
N LYS A 163 11.67 23.33 29.96
CA LYS A 163 10.90 22.35 30.74
C LYS A 163 11.03 20.96 30.11
N PRO A 164 12.15 20.26 30.25
CA PRO A 164 12.35 18.92 29.70
C PRO A 164 11.29 17.96 30.19
N GLY A 165 10.76 17.14 29.28
CA GLY A 165 9.72 16.15 29.58
C GLY A 165 8.31 16.71 29.82
N ALA A 166 8.10 18.03 29.82
CA ALA A 166 6.80 18.65 30.08
C ALA A 166 5.88 18.65 28.85
N LEU A 167 6.43 18.68 27.65
CA LEU A 167 5.67 18.60 26.41
C LEU A 167 5.53 17.16 25.96
N THR A 168 4.41 16.88 25.28
CA THR A 168 4.11 15.57 24.69
C THR A 168 3.91 15.68 23.19
N TYR A 169 4.28 14.65 22.43
CA TYR A 169 3.94 14.56 21.04
C TYR A 169 3.22 13.24 20.71
N ALA A 170 2.18 13.32 19.87
CA ALA A 170 1.38 12.18 19.44
C ALA A 170 1.95 11.55 18.17
N SER A 171 1.81 10.23 18.04
CA SER A 171 2.05 9.51 16.80
C SER A 171 0.97 8.46 16.52
N SER A 172 0.91 7.96 15.29
CA SER A 172 0.02 6.85 14.92
C SER A 172 0.58 5.47 15.30
N GLY A 173 1.61 5.44 16.14
CA GLY A 173 2.27 4.24 16.67
C GLY A 173 3.76 4.22 16.38
N PRO A 174 4.51 3.33 17.05
CA PRO A 174 5.94 3.17 16.86
C PRO A 174 6.30 2.88 15.40
N GLY A 175 7.37 3.52 14.89
CA GLY A 175 7.83 3.37 13.50
C GLY A 175 7.00 4.14 12.45
N SER A 176 5.91 4.80 12.85
CA SER A 176 5.18 5.69 11.94
C SER A 176 6.00 6.94 11.58
N ASN A 177 5.69 7.57 10.43
CA ASN A 177 6.33 8.83 10.04
C ASN A 177 6.18 9.91 11.12
N LYS A 178 5.05 9.95 11.81
CA LYS A 178 4.78 10.87 12.92
C LYS A 178 5.69 10.61 14.11
N HIS A 179 5.95 9.34 14.41
CA HIS A 179 6.93 8.95 15.43
C HIS A 179 8.34 9.36 15.04
N LEU A 180 8.77 8.97 13.82
CA LEU A 180 10.12 9.28 13.34
C LEU A 180 10.33 10.79 13.19
N GLY A 181 9.30 11.55 12.75
CA GLY A 181 9.34 13.01 12.70
C GLY A 181 9.55 13.64 14.08
N GLY A 182 8.84 13.14 15.10
CA GLY A 182 9.01 13.57 16.48
C GLY A 182 10.41 13.26 17.03
N GLU A 183 10.90 12.04 16.84
CA GLU A 183 12.24 11.65 17.28
C GLU A 183 13.35 12.42 16.55
N LEU A 184 13.19 12.66 15.24
CA LEU A 184 14.11 13.48 14.46
C LEU A 184 14.13 14.94 14.98
N PHE A 185 12.96 15.50 15.27
CA PHE A 185 12.85 16.84 15.85
C PHE A 185 13.59 16.93 17.19
N LYS A 186 13.37 15.98 18.09
CA LYS A 186 14.09 15.88 19.37
C LYS A 186 15.61 15.80 19.18
N LEU A 187 16.05 14.95 18.25
CA LEU A 187 17.46 14.76 17.95
C LEU A 187 18.11 16.05 17.42
N MET A 188 17.47 16.71 16.45
CA MET A 188 17.99 17.92 15.81
C MET A 188 18.01 19.13 16.74
N THR A 189 17.07 19.20 17.68
CA THR A 189 16.89 20.36 18.55
C THR A 189 17.48 20.17 19.95
N GLY A 190 17.85 18.94 20.31
CA GLY A 190 18.31 18.59 21.65
C GLY A 190 17.22 18.81 22.71
N THR A 191 15.95 18.53 22.37
CA THR A 191 14.80 18.68 23.28
C THR A 191 14.36 17.33 23.82
N ASP A 192 13.81 17.34 25.05
CA ASP A 192 13.16 16.19 25.66
C ASP A 192 11.64 16.41 25.63
N ILE A 193 10.97 15.67 24.73
CA ILE A 193 9.50 15.71 24.52
C ILE A 193 8.99 14.27 24.59
N LEU A 194 7.99 14.00 25.41
CA LEU A 194 7.48 12.67 25.66
C LEU A 194 6.63 12.15 24.47
N HIS A 195 6.90 10.92 24.04
CA HIS A 195 6.13 10.26 22.99
C HIS A 195 4.86 9.62 23.54
N VAL A 196 3.72 9.90 22.90
CA VAL A 196 2.41 9.27 23.15
C VAL A 196 1.97 8.51 21.89
N ALA A 197 1.98 7.18 21.97
CA ALA A 197 1.68 6.30 20.83
C ALA A 197 0.19 5.96 20.77
N TYR A 198 -0.43 6.13 19.60
CA TYR A 198 -1.82 5.77 19.31
C TYR A 198 -1.90 4.61 18.31
N LYS A 199 -3.06 3.93 18.26
CA LYS A 199 -3.37 2.90 17.25
C LYS A 199 -3.88 3.50 15.93
N GLY A 200 -3.24 4.58 15.46
CA GLY A 200 -3.62 5.30 14.25
C GLY A 200 -3.73 6.81 14.45
N SER A 201 -3.86 7.56 13.35
CA SER A 201 -3.82 9.04 13.38
C SER A 201 -5.08 9.67 13.95
N THR A 202 -6.23 9.02 13.83
CA THR A 202 -7.53 9.61 14.24
C THR A 202 -7.59 9.86 15.75
N GLY A 203 -7.20 8.85 16.57
CA GLY A 203 -7.15 9.01 18.02
C GLY A 203 -6.13 10.08 18.45
N ALA A 204 -4.94 10.07 17.84
CA ALA A 204 -3.92 11.08 18.07
C ALA A 204 -4.42 12.50 17.79
N ARG A 205 -5.14 12.67 16.67
CA ARG A 205 -5.70 13.97 16.26
C ARG A 205 -6.80 14.46 17.21
N ASN A 206 -7.68 13.56 17.64
CA ASN A 206 -8.73 13.93 18.61
C ASN A 206 -8.12 14.40 19.93
N ASP A 207 -7.08 13.74 20.40
CA ASP A 207 -6.42 14.10 21.66
C ASP A 207 -5.60 15.40 21.55
N ILE A 208 -5.04 15.72 20.37
CA ILE A 208 -4.47 17.05 20.13
C ILE A 208 -5.55 18.13 20.16
N ILE A 209 -6.68 17.93 19.47
CA ILE A 209 -7.79 18.88 19.46
C ILE A 209 -8.32 19.09 20.88
N GLY A 210 -8.39 18.02 21.69
CA GLY A 210 -8.81 18.07 23.09
C GLY A 210 -7.77 18.64 24.06
N GLY A 211 -6.55 18.93 23.62
CA GLY A 211 -5.45 19.43 24.46
C GLY A 211 -4.83 18.39 25.38
N HIS A 212 -5.12 17.09 25.18
CA HIS A 212 -4.53 15.98 25.94
C HIS A 212 -3.07 15.71 25.55
N VAL A 213 -2.69 16.11 24.33
CA VAL A 213 -1.32 16.04 23.80
C VAL A 213 -0.95 17.39 23.19
N ASN A 214 0.30 17.80 23.28
CA ASN A 214 0.70 19.16 22.95
C ASN A 214 0.98 19.37 21.46
N MET A 215 1.53 18.37 20.75
CA MET A 215 1.94 18.50 19.36
C MET A 215 1.93 17.16 18.62
N MET A 216 1.91 17.22 17.28
CA MET A 216 2.23 16.07 16.43
C MET A 216 2.69 16.54 15.04
N PHE A 217 3.42 15.68 14.33
CA PHE A 217 3.62 15.81 12.90
C PHE A 217 2.47 15.10 12.18
N ASP A 218 1.69 15.81 11.38
CA ASP A 218 0.57 15.21 10.64
C ASP A 218 0.60 15.65 9.17
N GLU A 219 -0.07 14.91 8.31
CA GLU A 219 -0.11 15.19 6.88
C GLU A 219 -1.18 16.25 6.55
N VAL A 220 -0.84 17.17 5.65
CA VAL A 220 -1.71 18.31 5.26
C VAL A 220 -3.15 17.91 4.94
N PRO A 221 -3.45 16.88 4.14
CA PRO A 221 -4.84 16.52 3.85
C PRO A 221 -5.66 16.09 5.07
N SER A 222 -4.99 15.56 6.07
CA SER A 222 -5.65 15.11 7.31
C SER A 222 -5.91 16.24 8.30
N VAL A 223 -5.10 17.29 8.25
CA VAL A 223 -5.16 18.43 9.18
C VAL A 223 -6.00 19.57 8.61
N ALA A 224 -5.99 19.78 7.30
CA ALA A 224 -6.67 20.90 6.64
C ALA A 224 -8.13 21.08 7.10
N PRO A 225 -8.96 20.03 7.23
CA PRO A 225 -10.34 20.19 7.68
C PRO A 225 -10.49 20.66 9.14
N VAL A 226 -9.46 20.46 9.97
CA VAL A 226 -9.46 20.77 11.40
C VAL A 226 -8.54 21.93 11.78
N LEU A 227 -7.80 22.49 10.81
CA LEU A 227 -6.94 23.65 11.03
C LEU A 227 -7.63 24.83 11.74
N PRO A 228 -8.90 25.18 11.45
CA PRO A 228 -9.60 26.23 12.19
C PRO A 228 -9.70 25.99 13.69
N LEU A 229 -9.59 24.74 14.14
CA LEU A 229 -9.60 24.38 15.56
C LEU A 229 -8.26 24.62 16.26
N TYR A 230 -7.18 24.80 15.47
CA TYR A 230 -5.83 25.10 15.97
C TYR A 230 -5.43 26.58 15.80
N ALA A 231 -6.21 27.35 15.02
CA ALA A 231 -5.95 28.74 14.76
C ALA A 231 -6.75 29.62 15.74
N THR A 232 -6.13 29.99 16.85
CA THR A 232 -6.57 31.08 17.73
C THR A 232 -5.46 32.07 17.97
#